data_f20bf022ac061543bd2862a4b2467843
#
_entry.id   f20bf022ac061543bd2862a4b2467843
#
_cell.length_a   1.000
_cell.length_b   1.000
_cell.length_c   1.000
_cell.angle_alpha   90.00
_cell.angle_beta   90.00
_cell.angle_gamma   90.00
#
_symmetry.space_group_name_H-M   'P 1'
#
loop_
_entity.id
_entity.type
_entity.pdbx_description
1 polymer ?
#
loop_
_entity_poly.entity_id
_entity_poly.type
_entity_poly.pdbx_seq_one_letter_code
_entity_poly.pdbx_strand_id
1 'polypeptide(L)'
;YGLGMSYQNIKSHLKEMYYFEVSAGTLTAVTDKLLPVITEWRSRPLEAVYPVIFMDGMYFKSRENGKVVTKVIYNILGVNQEGYKEILGFYVAESEGANFWLGVLNDLKQRGVQDILIACVDGLTGFPDAIKGVFPQTEIQLCIVHQIRNSLKYVASKNQKEFMNDLKLVYKASSKDIAEHHLLKLEEKWG
;
A
#
# COMPACT_ATOMS: atom_id res chain seq x y z
N TYR A 1 -7.13 -18.84 -5.66
CA TYR A 1 -7.08 -17.47 -5.10
C TYR A 1 -5.83 -16.70 -5.52
N GLY A 2 -4.63 -17.26 -5.42
CA GLY A 2 -3.40 -16.57 -5.78
C GLY A 2 -3.33 -15.99 -7.20
N LEU A 3 -4.18 -16.48 -8.11
CA LEU A 3 -4.35 -15.95 -9.46
C LEU A 3 -5.56 -15.00 -9.58
N GLY A 4 -6.19 -14.57 -8.49
CA GLY A 4 -7.36 -13.69 -8.51
C GLY A 4 -8.63 -14.32 -9.05
N MET A 5 -8.70 -15.65 -9.11
CA MET A 5 -9.86 -16.37 -9.67
C MET A 5 -11.06 -16.30 -8.72
N SER A 6 -12.25 -16.02 -9.29
CA SER A 6 -13.52 -16.17 -8.57
C SER A 6 -13.83 -17.65 -8.28
N TYR A 7 -14.74 -17.92 -7.35
CA TYR A 7 -15.21 -19.29 -7.07
C TYR A 7 -15.71 -20.01 -8.34
N GLN A 8 -16.43 -19.29 -9.19
CA GLN A 8 -16.91 -19.83 -10.45
C GLN A 8 -15.77 -20.22 -11.39
N ASN A 9 -14.77 -19.34 -11.52
CA ASN A 9 -13.60 -19.61 -12.34
C ASN A 9 -12.77 -20.77 -11.78
N ILE A 10 -12.61 -20.86 -10.45
CA ILE A 10 -11.95 -22.01 -9.81
C ILE A 10 -12.69 -23.31 -10.12
N LYS A 11 -14.03 -23.34 -10.00
CA LYS A 11 -14.84 -24.51 -10.33
C LYS A 11 -14.66 -24.93 -11.80
N SER A 12 -14.77 -23.98 -12.74
CA SER A 12 -14.56 -24.25 -14.16
C SER A 12 -13.15 -24.79 -14.42
N HIS A 13 -12.14 -24.15 -13.85
CA HIS A 13 -10.75 -24.57 -14.01
C HIS A 13 -10.48 -25.99 -13.47
N LEU A 14 -11.00 -26.32 -12.29
CA LEU A 14 -10.86 -27.65 -11.70
C LEU A 14 -11.58 -28.70 -12.54
N LYS A 15 -12.77 -28.40 -13.08
CA LYS A 15 -13.51 -29.27 -13.94
C LYS A 15 -12.78 -29.51 -15.27
N GLU A 16 -12.26 -28.46 -15.91
CA GLU A 16 -11.57 -28.55 -17.20
C GLU A 16 -10.22 -29.26 -17.13
N MET A 17 -9.42 -28.94 -16.09
CA MET A 17 -8.05 -29.43 -15.98
C MET A 17 -7.93 -30.79 -15.30
N TYR A 18 -8.82 -31.09 -14.33
CA TYR A 18 -8.70 -32.24 -13.46
C TYR A 18 -9.97 -33.13 -13.46
N TYR A 19 -10.99 -32.76 -14.24
CA TYR A 19 -12.29 -33.43 -14.25
C TYR A 19 -12.92 -33.55 -12.86
N PHE A 20 -12.62 -32.57 -11.97
CA PHE A 20 -13.04 -32.57 -10.58
C PHE A 20 -14.08 -31.50 -10.34
N GLU A 21 -15.26 -31.92 -9.86
CA GLU A 21 -16.35 -31.01 -9.52
C GLU A 21 -16.32 -30.66 -8.04
N VAL A 22 -16.29 -29.36 -7.73
CA VAL A 22 -16.35 -28.84 -6.38
C VAL A 22 -17.56 -27.94 -6.17
N SER A 23 -18.20 -28.07 -5.02
CA SER A 23 -19.26 -27.15 -4.61
C SER A 23 -18.68 -25.81 -4.13
N ALA A 24 -19.50 -24.74 -4.16
CA ALA A 24 -19.12 -23.48 -3.53
C ALA A 24 -18.86 -23.66 -2.02
N GLY A 25 -19.66 -24.49 -1.34
CA GLY A 25 -19.46 -24.81 0.08
C GLY A 25 -18.13 -25.49 0.36
N THR A 26 -17.66 -26.39 -0.53
CA THR A 26 -16.33 -27.00 -0.40
C THR A 26 -15.23 -25.96 -0.51
N LEU A 27 -15.33 -25.01 -1.46
CA LEU A 27 -14.37 -23.93 -1.60
C LEU A 27 -14.35 -23.02 -0.36
N THR A 28 -15.53 -22.68 0.18
CA THR A 28 -15.63 -21.93 1.43
C THR A 28 -14.97 -22.68 2.58
N ALA A 29 -15.29 -23.94 2.79
CA ALA A 29 -14.71 -24.75 3.86
C ALA A 29 -13.18 -24.88 3.76
N VAL A 30 -12.62 -24.94 2.55
CA VAL A 30 -11.15 -24.91 2.33
C VAL A 30 -10.59 -23.53 2.71
N THR A 31 -11.27 -22.45 2.32
CA THR A 31 -10.85 -21.08 2.66
C THR A 31 -10.89 -20.86 4.17
N ASP A 32 -11.93 -21.33 4.85
CA ASP A 32 -12.10 -21.16 6.30
C ASP A 32 -10.97 -21.83 7.09
N LYS A 33 -10.39 -22.91 6.58
CA LYS A 33 -9.21 -23.55 7.18
C LYS A 33 -7.97 -22.67 7.17
N LEU A 34 -7.89 -21.64 6.33
CA LEU A 34 -6.79 -20.70 6.27
C LEU A 34 -6.94 -19.57 7.30
N LEU A 35 -8.15 -19.32 7.81
CA LEU A 35 -8.40 -18.21 8.74
C LEU A 35 -7.55 -18.27 10.01
N PRO A 36 -7.37 -19.42 10.68
CA PRO A 36 -6.48 -19.51 11.85
C PRO A 36 -5.04 -19.14 11.50
N VAL A 37 -4.52 -19.64 10.36
CA VAL A 37 -3.15 -19.37 9.90
C VAL A 37 -2.96 -17.88 9.60
N ILE A 38 -3.95 -17.25 8.96
CA ILE A 38 -3.94 -15.81 8.67
C ILE A 38 -3.98 -15.01 9.98
N THR A 39 -4.78 -15.44 10.95
CA THR A 39 -4.89 -14.77 12.26
C THR A 39 -3.57 -14.85 13.02
N GLU A 40 -2.96 -16.02 13.09
CA GLU A 40 -1.64 -16.23 13.70
C GLU A 40 -0.57 -15.37 13.01
N TRP A 41 -0.54 -15.40 11.67
CA TRP A 41 0.39 -14.57 10.90
C TRP A 41 0.20 -13.08 11.18
N ARG A 42 -1.05 -12.59 11.28
CA ARG A 42 -1.34 -11.18 11.56
C ARG A 42 -0.93 -10.75 12.96
N SER A 43 -1.01 -11.63 13.94
CA SER A 43 -0.65 -11.34 15.33
C SER A 43 0.82 -11.65 15.68
N ARG A 44 1.61 -12.13 14.70
CA ARG A 44 2.98 -12.49 14.96
C ARG A 44 3.82 -11.31 15.48
N PRO A 45 4.80 -11.54 16.35
CA PRO A 45 5.77 -10.52 16.75
C PRO A 45 6.51 -9.96 15.53
N LEU A 46 6.86 -8.69 15.59
CA LEU A 46 7.64 -7.97 14.59
C LEU A 46 9.00 -7.58 15.16
N GLU A 47 9.93 -7.22 14.30
CA GLU A 47 11.22 -6.69 14.73
C GLU A 47 11.05 -5.34 15.44
N ALA A 48 11.99 -5.05 16.34
CA ALA A 48 11.95 -3.82 17.12
C ALA A 48 12.19 -2.55 16.27
N VAL A 49 12.98 -2.67 15.19
CA VAL A 49 13.36 -1.53 14.35
C VAL A 49 13.18 -1.86 12.88
N TYR A 50 12.50 -0.96 12.17
CA TYR A 50 12.41 -0.99 10.71
C TYR A 50 13.04 0.26 10.11
N PRO A 51 14.17 0.15 9.37
CA PRO A 51 14.78 1.26 8.65
C PRO A 51 13.81 1.99 7.72
N VAL A 52 12.97 1.25 7.00
CA VAL A 52 11.97 1.83 6.10
C VAL A 52 10.68 1.05 6.17
N ILE A 53 9.56 1.74 6.26
CA ILE A 53 8.24 1.17 6.00
C ILE A 53 7.54 1.88 4.84
N PHE A 54 6.74 1.12 4.09
CA PHE A 54 5.87 1.63 3.04
C PHE A 54 4.44 1.33 3.43
N MET A 55 3.58 2.33 3.33
CA MET A 55 2.16 2.23 3.60
C MET A 55 1.40 2.64 2.34
N ASP A 56 0.76 1.68 1.69
CA ASP A 56 0.07 1.88 0.41
C ASP A 56 -1.32 1.27 0.43
N GLY A 57 -2.30 2.01 -0.10
CA GLY A 57 -3.70 1.62 -0.16
C GLY A 57 -4.11 1.15 -1.55
N MET A 58 -4.74 -0.01 -1.63
CA MET A 58 -5.36 -0.51 -2.85
C MET A 58 -6.88 -0.51 -2.74
N TYR A 59 -7.54 0.18 -3.68
CA TYR A 59 -9.00 0.20 -3.76
C TYR A 59 -9.52 -1.06 -4.45
N PHE A 60 -10.55 -1.68 -3.86
CA PHE A 60 -11.25 -2.80 -4.46
C PHE A 60 -12.76 -2.69 -4.25
N LYS A 61 -13.50 -3.34 -5.14
CA LYS A 61 -14.96 -3.39 -5.05
C LYS A 61 -15.39 -4.68 -4.39
N SER A 62 -16.20 -4.57 -3.34
CA SER A 62 -16.85 -5.69 -2.66
C SER A 62 -18.36 -5.61 -2.85
N ARG A 63 -19.06 -6.74 -2.83
CA ARG A 63 -20.52 -6.77 -2.84
C ARG A 63 -21.00 -7.11 -1.42
N GLU A 64 -21.74 -6.17 -0.81
CA GLU A 64 -22.30 -6.30 0.53
C GLU A 64 -23.77 -5.94 0.51
N ASN A 65 -24.62 -6.81 1.05
CA ASN A 65 -26.07 -6.62 1.08
C ASN A 65 -26.67 -6.25 -0.29
N GLY A 66 -26.16 -6.90 -1.36
CA GLY A 66 -26.61 -6.66 -2.73
C GLY A 66 -26.07 -5.39 -3.40
N LYS A 67 -25.35 -4.54 -2.70
CA LYS A 67 -24.75 -3.31 -3.21
C LYS A 67 -23.25 -3.49 -3.44
N VAL A 68 -22.72 -2.79 -4.44
CA VAL A 68 -21.27 -2.70 -4.67
C VAL A 68 -20.73 -1.56 -3.83
N VAL A 69 -19.82 -1.86 -2.90
CA VAL A 69 -19.11 -0.89 -2.06
C VAL A 69 -17.63 -0.89 -2.44
N THR A 70 -17.02 0.29 -2.39
CA THR A 70 -15.57 0.41 -2.57
C THR A 70 -14.92 0.35 -1.18
N LYS A 71 -13.95 -0.53 -1.02
CA LYS A 71 -13.11 -0.65 0.18
C LYS A 71 -11.66 -0.43 -0.17
N VAL A 72 -10.88 -0.09 0.83
CA VAL A 72 -9.42 0.03 0.72
C VAL A 72 -8.77 -1.05 1.55
N ILE A 73 -7.79 -1.72 0.99
CA ILE A 73 -6.87 -2.57 1.74
C ILE A 73 -5.51 -1.88 1.80
N TYR A 74 -5.03 -1.63 2.99
CA TYR A 74 -3.71 -1.06 3.23
C TYR A 74 -2.70 -2.17 3.47
N ASN A 75 -1.64 -2.16 2.67
CA ASN A 75 -0.49 -3.03 2.82
C ASN A 75 0.60 -2.26 3.54
N ILE A 76 1.08 -2.81 4.65
CA ILE A 76 2.24 -2.29 5.34
C ILE A 76 3.42 -3.19 5.04
N LEU A 77 4.40 -2.67 4.33
CA LEU A 77 5.62 -3.36 3.95
C LEU A 77 6.79 -2.76 4.72
N GLY A 78 7.52 -3.56 5.47
CA GLY A 78 8.76 -3.17 6.14
C GLY A 78 10.00 -3.63 5.38
N VAL A 79 11.08 -2.88 5.51
CA VAL A 79 12.43 -3.33 5.21
C VAL A 79 13.11 -3.53 6.55
N ASN A 80 13.56 -4.74 6.84
CA ASN A 80 14.22 -5.05 8.10
C ASN A 80 15.70 -4.61 8.11
N GLN A 81 16.38 -4.77 9.23
CA GLN A 81 17.78 -4.35 9.39
C GLN A 81 18.75 -5.10 8.47
N GLU A 82 18.38 -6.29 8.00
CA GLU A 82 19.16 -7.08 7.04
C GLU A 82 18.89 -6.66 5.58
N GLY A 83 17.95 -5.73 5.34
CA GLY A 83 17.58 -5.23 4.02
C GLY A 83 16.50 -6.05 3.31
N TYR A 84 15.91 -7.05 3.97
CA TYR A 84 14.82 -7.84 3.39
C TYR A 84 13.48 -7.15 3.54
N LYS A 85 12.64 -7.30 2.51
CA LYS A 85 11.27 -6.81 2.52
C LYS A 85 10.34 -7.86 3.11
N GLU A 86 9.49 -7.44 4.03
CA GLU A 86 8.42 -8.27 4.58
C GLU A 86 7.12 -7.51 4.70
N ILE A 87 6.00 -8.23 4.60
CA ILE A 87 4.68 -7.64 4.83
C ILE A 87 4.39 -7.68 6.31
N LEU A 88 4.21 -6.51 6.93
CA LEU A 88 3.95 -6.38 8.37
C LEU A 88 2.47 -6.59 8.69
N GLY A 89 1.58 -6.21 7.77
CA GLY A 89 0.14 -6.40 7.95
C GLY A 89 -0.69 -5.94 6.78
N PHE A 90 -1.97 -6.36 6.80
CA PHE A 90 -3.03 -5.90 5.92
C PHE A 90 -4.18 -5.36 6.77
N TYR A 91 -4.68 -4.18 6.43
CA TYR A 91 -5.75 -3.51 7.16
C TYR A 91 -6.82 -3.06 6.17
N VAL A 92 -8.05 -3.49 6.39
CA VAL A 92 -9.19 -3.11 5.54
C VAL A 92 -9.91 -1.94 6.20
N ALA A 93 -10.13 -0.88 5.44
CA ALA A 93 -10.88 0.29 5.86
C ALA A 93 -12.10 0.52 4.98
N GLU A 94 -13.19 1.00 5.58
CA GLU A 94 -14.34 1.55 4.87
C GLU A 94 -14.21 3.06 4.69
N SER A 95 -13.45 3.72 5.58
CA SER A 95 -13.13 5.14 5.52
C SER A 95 -11.70 5.39 6.00
N GLU A 96 -11.04 6.33 5.35
CA GLU A 96 -9.70 6.79 5.73
C GLU A 96 -9.85 7.92 6.74
N GLY A 97 -9.14 7.81 7.87
CA GLY A 97 -9.13 8.86 8.88
C GLY A 97 -7.99 8.67 9.87
N ALA A 98 -7.68 9.72 10.62
CA ALA A 98 -6.59 9.71 11.60
C ALA A 98 -6.71 8.56 12.61
N ASN A 99 -7.92 8.24 13.06
CA ASN A 99 -8.17 7.13 13.99
C ASN A 99 -7.84 5.75 13.40
N PHE A 100 -8.10 5.54 12.11
CA PHE A 100 -7.71 4.30 11.43
C PHE A 100 -6.19 4.14 11.43
N TRP A 101 -5.46 5.18 11.07
CA TRP A 101 -3.99 5.16 11.04
C TRP A 101 -3.37 5.00 12.41
N LEU A 102 -3.93 5.66 13.43
CA LEU A 102 -3.54 5.42 14.83
C LEU A 102 -3.73 3.96 15.24
N GLY A 103 -4.82 3.33 14.81
CA GLY A 103 -5.08 1.91 15.05
C GLY A 103 -4.01 1.02 14.40
N VAL A 104 -3.67 1.26 13.13
CA VAL A 104 -2.63 0.53 12.40
C VAL A 104 -1.26 0.67 13.08
N LEU A 105 -0.86 1.90 13.40
CA LEU A 105 0.45 2.17 14.00
C LEU A 105 0.56 1.59 15.43
N ASN A 106 -0.51 1.64 16.21
CA ASN A 106 -0.56 1.02 17.52
C ASN A 106 -0.51 -0.52 17.45
N ASP A 107 -1.13 -1.15 16.43
CA ASP A 107 -0.99 -2.59 16.21
C ASP A 107 0.48 -2.95 15.94
N LEU A 108 1.18 -2.22 15.08
CA LEU A 108 2.60 -2.43 14.86
C LEU A 108 3.40 -2.32 16.16
N LYS A 109 3.12 -1.31 16.98
CA LYS A 109 3.76 -1.09 18.27
C LYS A 109 3.49 -2.21 19.27
N GLN A 110 2.24 -2.68 19.38
CA GLN A 110 1.86 -3.80 20.22
C GLN A 110 2.51 -5.12 19.80
N ARG A 111 2.79 -5.29 18.51
CA ARG A 111 3.49 -6.45 17.96
C ARG A 111 5.01 -6.36 18.06
N GLY A 112 5.55 -5.32 18.69
CA GLY A 112 6.96 -5.21 19.04
C GLY A 112 7.74 -4.10 18.36
N VAL A 113 7.18 -3.40 17.38
CA VAL A 113 7.90 -2.29 16.70
C VAL A 113 8.09 -1.14 17.69
N GLN A 114 9.34 -0.79 17.94
CA GLN A 114 9.75 0.29 18.83
C GLN A 114 10.13 1.55 18.05
N ASP A 115 10.75 1.38 16.88
CA ASP A 115 11.20 2.49 16.07
C ASP A 115 11.07 2.21 14.56
N ILE A 116 10.78 3.28 13.82
CA ILE A 116 10.71 3.33 12.37
C ILE A 116 11.52 4.55 11.92
N LEU A 117 12.60 4.36 11.15
CA LEU A 117 13.44 5.49 10.78
C LEU A 117 12.77 6.33 9.68
N ILE A 118 12.26 5.68 8.62
CA ILE A 118 11.61 6.34 7.49
C ILE A 118 10.26 5.69 7.20
N ALA A 119 9.20 6.47 7.15
CA ALA A 119 7.88 6.05 6.69
C ALA A 119 7.55 6.67 5.33
N CYS A 120 7.45 5.81 4.30
CA CYS A 120 7.02 6.20 2.96
C CYS A 120 5.50 6.08 2.86
N VAL A 121 4.81 7.21 2.69
CA VAL A 121 3.35 7.30 2.70
C VAL A 121 2.83 8.03 1.47
N ASP A 122 1.57 7.80 1.09
CA ASP A 122 0.87 8.69 0.18
C ASP A 122 0.53 10.02 0.90
N GLY A 123 0.14 11.02 0.12
CA GLY A 123 -0.14 12.37 0.65
C GLY A 123 -1.49 12.50 1.36
N LEU A 124 -2.00 11.48 2.04
CA LEU A 124 -3.28 11.53 2.76
C LEU A 124 -3.19 12.46 3.98
N THR A 125 -4.21 13.31 4.12
CA THR A 125 -4.30 14.26 5.23
C THR A 125 -4.38 13.55 6.59
N GLY A 126 -3.62 14.01 7.58
CA GLY A 126 -3.59 13.46 8.94
C GLY A 126 -2.74 12.20 9.12
N PHE A 127 -2.21 11.63 8.03
CA PHE A 127 -1.33 10.47 8.14
C PHE A 127 0.04 10.82 8.78
N PRO A 128 0.71 11.90 8.36
CA PRO A 128 1.94 12.34 9.03
C PRO A 128 1.77 12.57 10.54
N ASP A 129 0.66 13.18 10.94
CA ASP A 129 0.38 13.47 12.36
C ASP A 129 0.17 12.17 13.16
N ALA A 130 -0.52 11.19 12.58
CA ALA A 130 -0.70 9.89 13.21
C ALA A 130 0.65 9.17 13.43
N ILE A 131 1.53 9.20 12.41
CA ILE A 131 2.88 8.61 12.52
C ILE A 131 3.68 9.29 13.63
N LYS A 132 3.75 10.62 13.61
CA LYS A 132 4.48 11.39 14.63
C LYS A 132 3.90 11.19 16.05
N GLY A 133 2.61 10.94 16.16
CA GLY A 133 1.94 10.64 17.43
C GLY A 133 2.38 9.31 18.05
N VAL A 134 2.68 8.29 17.25
CA VAL A 134 3.07 6.94 17.73
C VAL A 134 4.58 6.72 17.67
N PHE A 135 5.23 7.22 16.62
CA PHE A 135 6.66 7.12 16.35
C PHE A 135 7.23 8.54 16.08
N PRO A 136 7.49 9.34 17.11
CA PRO A 136 7.81 10.77 16.97
C PRO A 136 9.13 11.05 16.24
N GLN A 137 10.07 10.10 16.25
CA GLN A 137 11.37 10.25 15.60
C GLN A 137 11.36 9.86 14.12
N THR A 138 10.27 9.23 13.62
CA THR A 138 10.17 8.77 12.24
C THR A 138 10.25 9.94 11.25
N GLU A 139 11.14 9.85 10.27
CA GLU A 139 11.13 10.74 9.11
C GLU A 139 10.04 10.33 8.14
N ILE A 140 9.28 11.30 7.63
CA ILE A 140 8.16 11.05 6.71
C ILE A 140 8.57 11.41 5.30
N GLN A 141 8.57 10.40 4.42
CA GLN A 141 8.82 10.54 3.00
C GLN A 141 7.52 10.39 2.23
N LEU A 142 7.11 11.43 1.51
CA LEU A 142 5.99 11.31 0.59
C LEU A 142 6.35 10.43 -0.60
N CYS A 143 5.43 9.53 -0.97
CA CYS A 143 5.65 8.59 -2.07
C CYS A 143 5.77 9.31 -3.41
N ILE A 144 6.95 9.27 -4.01
CA ILE A 144 7.24 9.90 -5.32
C ILE A 144 6.29 9.40 -6.41
N VAL A 145 5.95 8.11 -6.40
CA VAL A 145 5.03 7.53 -7.39
C VAL A 145 3.64 8.14 -7.29
N HIS A 146 3.13 8.34 -6.08
CA HIS A 146 1.84 9.01 -5.86
C HIS A 146 1.90 10.50 -6.23
N GLN A 147 2.99 11.19 -5.91
CA GLN A 147 3.18 12.58 -6.33
C GLN A 147 3.18 12.73 -7.85
N ILE A 148 3.91 11.86 -8.55
CA ILE A 148 3.93 11.82 -10.01
C ILE A 148 2.53 11.60 -10.58
N ARG A 149 1.79 10.58 -10.09
CA ARG A 149 0.43 10.29 -10.53
C ARG A 149 -0.52 11.47 -10.28
N ASN A 150 -0.37 12.14 -9.15
CA ASN A 150 -1.17 13.31 -8.82
C ASN A 150 -0.85 14.48 -9.73
N SER A 151 0.42 14.77 -10.01
CA SER A 151 0.83 15.82 -10.94
C SER A 151 0.26 15.60 -12.34
N LEU A 152 0.24 14.37 -12.83
CA LEU A 152 -0.31 14.04 -14.15
C LEU A 152 -1.80 14.35 -14.32
N LYS A 153 -2.57 14.45 -13.23
CA LYS A 153 -3.99 14.81 -13.28
C LYS A 153 -4.22 16.25 -13.77
N TYR A 154 -3.22 17.10 -13.62
CA TYR A 154 -3.26 18.51 -14.03
C TYR A 154 -2.66 18.75 -15.43
N VAL A 155 -2.11 17.70 -16.06
CA VAL A 155 -1.46 17.80 -17.37
C VAL A 155 -2.32 17.16 -18.44
N ALA A 156 -2.59 17.89 -19.52
CA ALA A 156 -3.36 17.37 -20.67
C ALA A 156 -2.71 16.08 -21.22
N SER A 157 -3.52 15.09 -21.59
CA SER A 157 -3.05 13.73 -21.97
C SER A 157 -2.00 13.75 -23.07
N LYS A 158 -2.12 14.66 -24.06
CA LYS A 158 -1.15 14.82 -25.15
C LYS A 158 0.24 15.25 -24.69
N ASN A 159 0.34 15.94 -23.54
CA ASN A 159 1.55 16.51 -22.99
C ASN A 159 2.17 15.64 -21.86
N GLN A 160 1.45 14.64 -21.36
CA GLN A 160 1.89 13.85 -20.20
C GLN A 160 3.25 13.17 -20.40
N LYS A 161 3.54 12.68 -21.62
CA LYS A 161 4.82 12.04 -21.91
C LYS A 161 5.98 13.02 -21.80
N GLU A 162 5.81 14.25 -22.30
CA GLU A 162 6.82 15.30 -22.23
C GLU A 162 7.03 15.77 -20.80
N PHE A 163 5.93 16.09 -20.10
CA PHE A 163 5.97 16.44 -18.68
C PHE A 163 6.69 15.39 -17.83
N MET A 164 6.40 14.10 -18.04
CA MET A 164 7.07 13.00 -17.33
C MET A 164 8.57 12.94 -17.58
N ASN A 165 9.02 13.26 -18.81
CA ASN A 165 10.45 13.30 -19.12
C ASN A 165 11.14 14.46 -18.37
N ASP A 166 10.51 15.62 -18.31
CA ASP A 166 11.04 16.78 -17.59
C ASP A 166 11.04 16.54 -16.08
N LEU A 167 9.91 16.04 -15.52
CA LEU A 167 9.80 15.71 -14.09
C LEU A 167 10.82 14.64 -13.66
N LYS A 168 11.15 13.69 -14.55
CA LYS A 168 12.14 12.65 -14.27
C LYS A 168 13.54 13.23 -14.01
N LEU A 169 13.90 14.34 -14.63
CA LEU A 169 15.16 15.01 -14.39
C LEU A 169 15.26 15.54 -12.96
N VAL A 170 14.13 15.96 -12.36
CA VAL A 170 14.06 16.42 -10.97
C VAL A 170 14.32 15.26 -10.00
N TYR A 171 13.49 14.21 -10.03
CA TYR A 171 13.57 13.15 -9.01
C TYR A 171 14.67 12.12 -9.23
N LYS A 172 15.37 12.15 -10.39
CA LYS A 172 16.56 11.34 -10.67
C LYS A 172 17.86 12.13 -10.63
N ALA A 173 17.81 13.39 -10.21
CA ALA A 173 19.00 14.21 -10.09
C ALA A 173 20.00 13.60 -9.10
N SER A 174 21.28 13.73 -9.38
CA SER A 174 22.37 13.18 -8.55
C SER A 174 22.68 14.03 -7.32
N SER A 175 22.16 15.26 -7.24
CA SER A 175 22.29 16.15 -6.07
C SER A 175 21.07 17.04 -5.95
N LYS A 176 20.91 17.63 -4.74
CA LYS A 176 19.84 18.58 -4.43
C LYS A 176 19.89 19.80 -5.37
N ASP A 177 21.07 20.38 -5.60
CA ASP A 177 21.23 21.58 -6.43
C ASP A 177 20.80 21.32 -7.87
N ILE A 178 21.14 20.14 -8.42
CA ILE A 178 20.71 19.73 -9.74
C ILE A 178 19.19 19.51 -9.78
N ALA A 179 18.63 18.92 -8.76
CA ALA A 179 17.17 18.74 -8.64
C ALA A 179 16.44 20.09 -8.62
N GLU A 180 16.90 21.05 -7.82
CA GLU A 180 16.33 22.39 -7.72
C GLU A 180 16.43 23.13 -9.08
N HIS A 181 17.56 23.05 -9.77
CA HIS A 181 17.69 23.61 -11.10
C HIS A 181 16.70 23.03 -12.11
N HIS A 182 16.50 21.71 -12.12
CA HIS A 182 15.51 21.08 -12.98
C HIS A 182 14.06 21.42 -12.56
N LEU A 183 13.82 21.60 -11.27
CA LEU A 183 12.51 22.03 -10.78
C LEU A 183 12.13 23.42 -11.26
N LEU A 184 13.07 24.38 -11.21
CA LEU A 184 12.87 25.73 -11.77
C LEU A 184 12.54 25.70 -13.26
N LYS A 185 13.26 24.90 -14.04
CA LYS A 185 12.95 24.70 -15.48
C LYS A 185 11.59 24.06 -15.71
N LEU A 186 11.20 23.13 -14.84
CA LEU A 186 9.86 22.50 -14.88
C LEU A 186 8.77 23.55 -14.64
N GLU A 187 8.98 24.43 -13.64
CA GLU A 187 8.06 25.52 -13.33
C GLU A 187 7.95 26.54 -14.47
N GLU A 188 9.06 26.96 -15.07
CA GLU A 188 9.07 27.88 -16.23
C GLU A 188 8.26 27.33 -17.42
N LYS A 189 8.29 26.00 -17.62
CA LYS A 189 7.67 25.36 -18.79
C LYS A 189 6.21 24.96 -18.55
N TRP A 190 5.88 24.57 -17.31
CA TRP A 190 4.61 23.93 -16.96
C TRP A 190 3.79 24.68 -15.89
N GLY A 191 4.33 25.74 -15.31
CA GLY A 191 3.68 26.56 -14.26
C GLY A 191 2.61 27.53 -14.75
#